data_74f8987e9463a08b16fb9e6eb9c89bd7
#
_entry.id   74f8987e9463a08b16fb9e6eb9c89bd7
#
_cell.length_a   1.000
_cell.length_b   1.000
_cell.length_c   1.000
_cell.angle_alpha   90.00
_cell.angle_beta   90.00
_cell.angle_gamma   90.00
#
_symmetry.space_group_name_H-M   'P 1'
#
loop_
_entity.id
_entity.type
_entity.pdbx_description
1 polymer ?
#
loop_
_entity_poly.entity_id
_entity_poly.type
_entity_poly.pdbx_seq_one_letter_code
_entity_poly.pdbx_strand_id
1 'polypeptide(L)'
;MATNSRYQIDMLNGPLLKKIIMLALPLAASSLLQQLFNSIDVAVVGRFASSQALAAVGSNTPVINLLINLFVGISMGANVIISNHIGQNDKKSIQDAVSTVGMVAVASGLFLMVLGISVARPILELMDTPPDVLDMAVTYLRIYFLGIPFFMIFNFGSAIFRSMGDTRRPLYILVVAGIVNTILNLVLVIIFHMSVAGVAIATSIANAVSAGLIVYMLLHEKEPYQLKRLHIEWRELKRMLQIGIPAGVQGMVFSLSNVVVQTAINGYGYGAIAGSAAAVNFEYYCYFLIAAFNGAAISFIGQNYGAGKLDRVNRIFWICLGLAALTCALANWSFTWQYHYVLSLFSTDPTVIDYGNIRMHTALAFQFIAATYEISGSAMRGMGKSVEPTIITIIGTCLLRMVWVFMILPQYNDFFHLMMVYPISWAITGTLMLILYAAHWRKVKKMAL
;
A
#
# COMPACT_ATOMS: atom_id res chain seq x y z
N MET A 1 3.77 -1.59 -34.23
CA MET A 1 4.60 -2.41 -33.32
C MET A 1 3.71 -2.97 -32.22
N ALA A 2 3.03 -4.05 -32.46
CA ALA A 2 2.14 -4.67 -31.49
C ALA A 2 2.70 -6.04 -31.11
N THR A 3 3.49 -6.08 -30.04
CA THR A 3 3.74 -7.32 -29.34
C THR A 3 2.82 -7.33 -28.13
N ASN A 4 1.52 -7.33 -28.40
CA ASN A 4 0.51 -7.52 -27.36
C ASN A 4 0.66 -8.93 -26.79
N SER A 5 1.29 -9.05 -25.62
CA SER A 5 0.93 -10.17 -24.78
C SER A 5 -0.56 -10.00 -24.45
N ARG A 6 -1.32 -11.08 -24.41
CA ARG A 6 -2.78 -11.09 -24.18
C ARG A 6 -3.22 -10.30 -22.93
N TYR A 7 -2.29 -9.93 -22.07
CA TYR A 7 -2.50 -9.31 -20.74
C TYR A 7 -2.08 -7.85 -20.66
N GLN A 8 -1.28 -7.34 -21.62
CA GLN A 8 -0.79 -5.96 -21.60
C GLN A 8 -1.84 -5.01 -22.14
N ILE A 9 -2.07 -3.90 -21.43
CA ILE A 9 -2.97 -2.83 -21.82
C ILE A 9 -2.16 -1.73 -22.50
N ASP A 10 -2.51 -1.39 -23.76
CA ASP A 10 -1.95 -0.20 -24.41
C ASP A 10 -2.47 1.06 -23.71
N MET A 11 -1.62 1.73 -22.95
CA MET A 11 -1.96 2.93 -22.19
C MET A 11 -1.85 4.22 -23.02
N LEU A 12 -1.16 4.16 -24.16
CA LEU A 12 -0.86 5.34 -24.98
C LEU A 12 -1.98 5.69 -25.98
N ASN A 13 -2.81 4.71 -26.35
CA ASN A 13 -3.83 4.89 -27.38
C ASN A 13 -5.20 4.41 -26.93
N GLY A 14 -6.26 4.77 -27.67
CA GLY A 14 -7.64 4.30 -27.45
C GLY A 14 -8.36 4.88 -26.22
N PRO A 15 -9.52 4.32 -25.85
CA PRO A 15 -10.39 4.87 -24.82
C PRO A 15 -9.80 4.72 -23.42
N LEU A 16 -9.69 5.83 -22.67
CA LEU A 16 -9.06 5.88 -21.35
C LEU A 16 -9.90 5.18 -20.28
N LEU A 17 -11.18 5.50 -20.19
CA LEU A 17 -12.05 5.03 -19.11
C LEU A 17 -12.02 3.50 -18.95
N LYS A 18 -12.30 2.78 -20.05
CA LYS A 18 -12.31 1.31 -20.08
C LYS A 18 -10.96 0.73 -19.67
N LYS A 19 -9.87 1.29 -20.22
CA LYS A 19 -8.51 0.80 -19.98
C LYS A 19 -8.03 1.06 -18.56
N ILE A 20 -8.37 2.21 -17.98
CA ILE A 20 -8.08 2.52 -16.56
C ILE A 20 -8.79 1.53 -15.64
N ILE A 21 -10.08 1.27 -15.87
CA ILE A 21 -10.84 0.29 -15.09
C ILE A 21 -10.24 -1.11 -15.23
N MET A 22 -9.88 -1.51 -16.45
CA MET A 22 -9.26 -2.82 -16.71
C MET A 22 -7.91 -3.01 -16.00
N LEU A 23 -7.15 -1.92 -15.79
CA LEU A 23 -5.90 -1.95 -15.03
C LEU A 23 -6.13 -1.90 -13.52
N ALA A 24 -7.07 -1.05 -13.06
CA ALA A 24 -7.34 -0.84 -11.65
C ALA A 24 -8.04 -2.03 -10.99
N LEU A 25 -8.94 -2.72 -11.70
CA LEU A 25 -9.72 -3.82 -11.12
C LEU A 25 -8.86 -4.97 -10.58
N PRO A 26 -7.84 -5.49 -11.31
CA PRO A 26 -6.94 -6.49 -10.75
C PRO A 26 -6.07 -5.96 -9.59
N LEU A 27 -5.76 -4.65 -9.56
CA LEU A 27 -5.04 -4.05 -8.43
C LEU A 27 -5.91 -4.03 -7.16
N ALA A 28 -7.17 -3.64 -7.29
CA ALA A 28 -8.13 -3.71 -6.18
C ALA A 28 -8.30 -5.15 -5.68
N ALA A 29 -8.47 -6.10 -6.59
CA ALA A 29 -8.56 -7.53 -6.25
C ALA A 29 -7.30 -8.03 -5.54
N SER A 30 -6.10 -7.61 -5.97
CA SER A 30 -4.83 -7.96 -5.32
C SER A 30 -4.77 -7.45 -3.88
N SER A 31 -5.19 -6.21 -3.63
CA SER A 31 -5.21 -5.61 -2.28
C SER A 31 -6.22 -6.30 -1.37
N LEU A 32 -7.41 -6.61 -1.89
CA LEU A 32 -8.44 -7.36 -1.16
C LEU A 32 -7.98 -8.77 -0.80
N LEU A 33 -7.33 -9.47 -1.73
CA LEU A 33 -6.77 -10.80 -1.48
C LEU A 33 -5.65 -10.78 -0.44
N GLN A 34 -4.74 -9.80 -0.50
CA GLN A 34 -3.69 -9.65 0.52
C GLN A 34 -4.29 -9.44 1.90
N GLN A 35 -5.32 -8.60 2.01
CA GLN A 35 -6.02 -8.38 3.29
C GLN A 35 -6.73 -9.65 3.77
N LEU A 36 -7.36 -10.39 2.86
CA LEU A 36 -8.01 -11.66 3.19
C LEU A 36 -7.00 -12.68 3.72
N PHE A 37 -5.83 -12.83 3.09
CA PHE A 37 -4.80 -13.74 3.55
C PHE A 37 -4.24 -13.34 4.91
N ASN A 38 -3.99 -12.04 5.14
CA ASN A 38 -3.60 -11.54 6.46
C ASN A 38 -4.68 -11.86 7.53
N SER A 39 -5.95 -11.74 7.17
CA SER A 39 -7.04 -12.06 8.07
C SER A 39 -7.12 -13.56 8.37
N ILE A 40 -6.84 -14.43 7.39
CA ILE A 40 -6.75 -15.88 7.58
C ILE A 40 -5.59 -16.22 8.52
N ASP A 41 -4.41 -15.62 8.34
CA ASP A 41 -3.25 -15.82 9.20
C ASP A 41 -3.59 -15.52 10.67
N VAL A 42 -4.21 -14.36 10.92
CA VAL A 42 -4.65 -13.93 12.26
C VAL A 42 -5.72 -14.87 12.84
N ALA A 43 -6.70 -15.29 12.01
CA ALA A 43 -7.77 -16.18 12.42
C ALA A 43 -7.25 -17.58 12.80
N VAL A 44 -6.31 -18.12 12.02
CA VAL A 44 -5.69 -19.43 12.29
C VAL A 44 -4.92 -19.39 13.62
N VAL A 45 -4.13 -18.34 13.85
CA VAL A 45 -3.40 -18.19 15.14
C VAL A 45 -4.38 -18.01 16.29
N GLY A 46 -5.37 -17.15 16.15
CA GLY A 46 -6.34 -16.86 17.21
C GLY A 46 -7.22 -18.03 17.60
N ARG A 47 -7.52 -18.94 16.66
CA ARG A 47 -8.39 -20.09 16.90
C ARG A 47 -7.64 -21.37 17.31
N PHE A 48 -6.44 -21.59 16.78
CA PHE A 48 -5.73 -22.88 16.90
C PHE A 48 -4.40 -22.78 17.66
N ALA A 49 -3.95 -21.56 18.02
CA ALA A 49 -2.81 -21.34 18.90
C ALA A 49 -3.25 -20.73 20.22
N SER A 50 -2.46 -19.88 20.83
CA SER A 50 -2.77 -19.24 22.12
C SER A 50 -3.10 -17.76 21.94
N SER A 51 -3.74 -17.15 22.94
CA SER A 51 -3.95 -15.69 22.98
C SER A 51 -2.62 -14.91 23.00
N GLN A 52 -1.57 -15.46 23.62
CA GLN A 52 -0.22 -14.90 23.59
C GLN A 52 0.35 -14.94 22.17
N ALA A 53 0.12 -16.02 21.41
CA ALA A 53 0.54 -16.13 20.01
C ALA A 53 -0.16 -15.09 19.14
N LEU A 54 -1.45 -14.86 19.34
CA LEU A 54 -2.20 -13.81 18.64
C LEU A 54 -1.65 -12.41 18.98
N ALA A 55 -1.37 -12.15 20.25
CA ALA A 55 -0.75 -10.90 20.68
C ALA A 55 0.65 -10.71 20.08
N ALA A 56 1.44 -11.79 19.97
CA ALA A 56 2.76 -11.77 19.35
C ALA A 56 2.72 -11.39 17.87
N VAL A 57 1.77 -11.94 17.11
CA VAL A 57 1.58 -11.58 15.69
C VAL A 57 1.13 -10.12 15.56
N GLY A 58 0.20 -9.69 16.40
CA GLY A 58 -0.34 -8.32 16.38
C GLY A 58 0.71 -7.25 16.71
N SER A 59 1.57 -7.49 17.70
CA SER A 59 2.62 -6.54 18.12
C SER A 59 3.70 -6.32 17.06
N ASN A 60 3.87 -7.25 16.12
CA ASN A 60 4.87 -7.16 15.06
C ASN A 60 4.43 -6.26 13.88
N THR A 61 3.12 -6.06 13.68
CA THR A 61 2.58 -5.34 12.52
C THR A 61 3.14 -3.92 12.37
N PRO A 62 3.24 -3.08 13.40
CA PRO A 62 3.81 -1.74 13.27
C PRO A 62 5.28 -1.73 12.83
N VAL A 63 6.07 -2.68 13.36
CA VAL A 63 7.50 -2.82 13.03
C VAL A 63 7.67 -3.21 11.56
N ILE A 64 6.90 -4.21 11.12
CA ILE A 64 6.91 -4.69 9.74
C ILE A 64 6.53 -3.56 8.79
N ASN A 65 5.44 -2.85 9.06
CA ASN A 65 4.97 -1.74 8.23
C ASN A 65 5.99 -0.60 8.16
N LEU A 66 6.59 -0.24 9.28
CA LEU A 66 7.60 0.84 9.33
C LEU A 66 8.79 0.51 8.42
N LEU A 67 9.34 -0.68 8.50
CA LEU A 67 10.52 -1.08 7.73
C LEU A 67 10.21 -1.33 6.25
N ILE A 68 9.05 -1.89 5.94
CA ILE A 68 8.68 -2.24 4.54
C ILE A 68 8.22 -1.02 3.74
N ASN A 69 7.51 -0.06 4.35
CA ASN A 69 6.91 1.07 3.62
C ASN A 69 7.93 1.89 2.83
N LEU A 70 9.16 2.03 3.35
CA LEU A 70 10.23 2.74 2.62
C LEU A 70 10.52 2.06 1.27
N PHE A 71 10.66 0.74 1.28
CA PHE A 71 11.02 -0.03 0.07
C PHE A 71 9.84 -0.23 -0.87
N VAL A 72 8.62 -0.29 -0.34
CA VAL A 72 7.40 -0.23 -1.16
C VAL A 72 7.32 1.10 -1.91
N GLY A 73 7.68 2.21 -1.26
CA GLY A 73 7.83 3.51 -1.93
C GLY A 73 8.89 3.48 -3.04
N ILE A 74 10.04 2.85 -2.80
CA ILE A 74 11.09 2.70 -3.83
C ILE A 74 10.59 1.87 -5.01
N SER A 75 9.81 0.81 -4.78
CA SER A 75 9.20 0.03 -5.87
C SER A 75 8.19 0.84 -6.70
N MET A 76 7.52 1.82 -6.08
CA MET A 76 6.70 2.79 -6.81
C MET A 76 7.56 3.66 -7.75
N GLY A 77 8.74 4.09 -7.29
CA GLY A 77 9.73 4.79 -8.12
C GLY A 77 10.15 3.96 -9.34
N ALA A 78 10.36 2.65 -9.16
CA ALA A 78 10.63 1.72 -10.25
C ALA A 78 9.52 1.71 -11.31
N ASN A 79 8.25 1.64 -10.89
CA ASN A 79 7.10 1.72 -11.81
C ASN A 79 7.12 3.03 -12.61
N VAL A 80 7.39 4.17 -11.96
CA VAL A 80 7.39 5.48 -12.63
C VAL A 80 8.48 5.56 -13.70
N ILE A 81 9.74 5.20 -13.38
CA ILE A 81 10.85 5.32 -14.34
C ILE A 81 10.65 4.43 -15.56
N ILE A 82 10.24 3.16 -15.33
CA ILE A 82 9.99 2.23 -16.45
C ILE A 82 8.80 2.72 -17.29
N SER A 83 7.72 3.18 -16.66
CA SER A 83 6.56 3.75 -17.39
C SER A 83 6.96 4.95 -18.26
N ASN A 84 7.80 5.85 -17.76
CA ASN A 84 8.30 6.99 -18.52
C ASN A 84 9.12 6.53 -19.75
N HIS A 85 10.04 5.57 -19.56
CA HIS A 85 10.85 5.04 -20.68
C HIS A 85 10.01 4.30 -21.71
N ILE A 86 8.95 3.57 -21.28
CA ILE A 86 7.98 2.97 -22.20
C ILE A 86 7.31 4.05 -23.03
N GLY A 87 6.88 5.15 -22.41
CA GLY A 87 6.31 6.30 -23.10
C GLY A 87 7.25 6.90 -24.14
N GLN A 88 8.53 7.02 -23.79
CA GLN A 88 9.60 7.52 -24.68
C GLN A 88 9.98 6.52 -25.78
N ASN A 89 9.50 5.27 -25.71
CA ASN A 89 9.89 4.16 -26.59
C ASN A 89 11.41 3.89 -26.59
N ASP A 90 12.08 4.16 -25.45
CA ASP A 90 13.51 3.97 -25.25
C ASP A 90 13.80 2.56 -24.70
N LYS A 91 14.00 1.62 -25.63
CA LYS A 91 14.23 0.20 -25.31
C LYS A 91 15.48 -0.02 -24.45
N LYS A 92 16.53 0.78 -24.65
CA LYS A 92 17.78 0.63 -23.87
C LYS A 92 17.53 1.04 -22.42
N SER A 93 16.96 2.22 -22.20
CA SER A 93 16.66 2.70 -20.84
C SER A 93 15.64 1.81 -20.13
N ILE A 94 14.67 1.20 -20.84
CA ILE A 94 13.78 0.19 -20.25
C ILE A 94 14.58 -1.01 -19.74
N GLN A 95 15.49 -1.56 -20.56
CA GLN A 95 16.33 -2.71 -20.18
C GLN A 95 17.23 -2.40 -19.00
N ASP A 96 17.88 -1.22 -19.00
CA ASP A 96 18.75 -0.75 -17.92
C ASP A 96 17.95 -0.54 -16.61
N ALA A 97 16.74 0.03 -16.72
CA ALA A 97 15.84 0.20 -15.58
C ALA A 97 15.36 -1.14 -15.02
N VAL A 98 14.93 -2.09 -15.86
CA VAL A 98 14.51 -3.45 -15.44
C VAL A 98 15.64 -4.17 -14.70
N SER A 99 16.87 -4.11 -15.24
CA SER A 99 18.05 -4.70 -14.64
C SER A 99 18.39 -4.09 -13.29
N THR A 100 18.34 -2.75 -13.19
CA THR A 100 18.58 -2.00 -11.96
C THR A 100 17.51 -2.33 -10.90
N VAL A 101 16.23 -2.38 -11.29
CA VAL A 101 15.12 -2.76 -10.40
C VAL A 101 15.29 -4.17 -9.85
N GLY A 102 15.70 -5.13 -10.69
CA GLY A 102 16.01 -6.49 -10.24
C GLY A 102 17.13 -6.54 -9.20
N MET A 103 18.21 -5.78 -9.41
CA MET A 103 19.31 -5.70 -8.44
C MET A 103 18.86 -5.03 -7.13
N VAL A 104 18.10 -3.94 -7.21
CA VAL A 104 17.57 -3.25 -6.02
C VAL A 104 16.60 -4.13 -5.24
N ALA A 105 15.79 -4.94 -5.91
CA ALA A 105 14.89 -5.90 -5.26
C ALA A 105 15.67 -6.88 -4.38
N VAL A 106 16.74 -7.46 -4.90
CA VAL A 106 17.60 -8.39 -4.14
C VAL A 106 18.35 -7.67 -3.03
N ALA A 107 18.99 -6.54 -3.34
CA ALA A 107 19.77 -5.78 -2.36
C ALA A 107 18.92 -5.25 -1.18
N SER A 108 17.74 -4.70 -1.48
CA SER A 108 16.81 -4.21 -0.46
C SER A 108 16.25 -5.35 0.40
N GLY A 109 15.94 -6.48 -0.21
CA GLY A 109 15.50 -7.67 0.49
C GLY A 109 16.53 -8.21 1.47
N LEU A 110 17.79 -8.36 1.02
CA LEU A 110 18.89 -8.79 1.87
C LEU A 110 19.20 -7.79 2.99
N PHE A 111 19.19 -6.50 2.66
CA PHE A 111 19.36 -5.44 3.66
C PHE A 111 18.28 -5.49 4.75
N LEU A 112 17.02 -5.58 4.36
CA LEU A 112 15.91 -5.69 5.31
C LEU A 112 15.94 -6.99 6.11
N MET A 113 16.36 -8.09 5.52
CA MET A 113 16.53 -9.36 6.22
C MET A 113 17.56 -9.21 7.35
N VAL A 114 18.75 -8.70 7.05
CA VAL A 114 19.81 -8.51 8.06
C VAL A 114 19.36 -7.49 9.12
N LEU A 115 18.83 -6.35 8.70
CA LEU A 115 18.36 -5.31 9.61
C LEU A 115 17.23 -5.85 10.51
N GLY A 116 16.20 -6.43 9.93
CA GLY A 116 15.01 -6.89 10.66
C GLY A 116 15.34 -7.99 11.68
N ILE A 117 16.19 -8.95 11.33
CA ILE A 117 16.64 -10.00 12.26
C ILE A 117 17.46 -9.40 13.40
N SER A 118 18.34 -8.43 13.09
CA SER A 118 19.22 -7.79 14.08
C SER A 118 18.46 -6.93 15.07
N VAL A 119 17.46 -6.16 14.60
CA VAL A 119 16.69 -5.23 15.44
C VAL A 119 15.44 -5.86 16.06
N ALA A 120 15.11 -7.11 15.73
CA ALA A 120 13.87 -7.75 16.16
C ALA A 120 13.65 -7.69 17.68
N ARG A 121 14.62 -8.16 18.46
CA ARG A 121 14.52 -8.11 19.94
C ARG A 121 14.61 -6.68 20.49
N PRO A 122 15.63 -5.86 20.15
CA PRO A 122 15.73 -4.50 20.66
C PRO A 122 14.51 -3.62 20.42
N ILE A 123 13.89 -3.71 19.23
CA ILE A 123 12.73 -2.88 18.92
C ILE A 123 11.48 -3.32 19.67
N LEU A 124 11.27 -4.62 19.88
CA LEU A 124 10.14 -5.13 20.65
C LEU A 124 10.29 -4.85 22.15
N GLU A 125 11.50 -4.88 22.68
CA GLU A 125 11.81 -4.43 24.04
C GLU A 125 11.56 -2.94 24.21
N LEU A 126 11.95 -2.11 23.24
CA LEU A 126 11.69 -0.66 23.25
C LEU A 126 10.18 -0.34 23.16
N MET A 127 9.39 -1.25 22.60
CA MET A 127 7.93 -1.12 22.53
C MET A 127 7.21 -1.65 23.78
N ASP A 128 7.94 -1.97 24.84
CA ASP A 128 7.42 -2.54 26.11
C ASP A 128 6.55 -3.79 25.87
N THR A 129 6.98 -4.66 24.93
CA THR A 129 6.27 -5.94 24.67
C THR A 129 6.32 -6.81 25.92
N PRO A 130 5.18 -7.33 26.41
CA PRO A 130 5.15 -8.14 27.63
C PRO A 130 6.09 -9.35 27.56
N PRO A 131 6.78 -9.72 28.68
CA PRO A 131 7.79 -10.78 28.69
C PRO A 131 7.26 -12.14 28.25
N ASP A 132 6.01 -12.45 28.54
CA ASP A 132 5.31 -13.69 28.16
C ASP A 132 4.99 -13.78 26.65
N VAL A 133 5.03 -12.66 25.94
CA VAL A 133 4.78 -12.55 24.49
C VAL A 133 6.07 -12.31 23.70
N LEU A 134 7.08 -11.70 24.34
CA LEU A 134 8.29 -11.19 23.69
C LEU A 134 9.03 -12.25 22.85
N ASP A 135 9.29 -13.42 23.41
CA ASP A 135 10.07 -14.46 22.72
C ASP A 135 9.32 -15.04 21.51
N MET A 136 8.00 -15.15 21.59
CA MET A 136 7.16 -15.54 20.44
C MET A 136 7.15 -14.45 19.37
N ALA A 137 7.05 -13.18 19.77
CA ALA A 137 7.08 -12.05 18.87
C ALA A 137 8.42 -11.93 18.14
N VAL A 138 9.55 -12.09 18.86
CA VAL A 138 10.91 -12.12 18.28
C VAL A 138 11.06 -13.27 17.29
N THR A 139 10.58 -14.47 17.63
CA THR A 139 10.63 -15.64 16.75
C THR A 139 9.85 -15.41 15.46
N TYR A 140 8.61 -14.92 15.58
CA TYR A 140 7.80 -14.57 14.42
C TYR A 140 8.50 -13.54 13.53
N LEU A 141 9.00 -12.45 14.12
CA LEU A 141 9.60 -11.35 13.39
C LEU A 141 10.87 -11.79 12.65
N ARG A 142 11.72 -12.59 13.29
CA ARG A 142 12.94 -13.12 12.66
C ARG A 142 12.62 -14.04 11.48
N ILE A 143 11.68 -14.96 11.62
CA ILE A 143 11.27 -15.84 10.52
C ILE A 143 10.63 -15.03 9.40
N TYR A 144 9.79 -14.05 9.73
CA TYR A 144 9.17 -13.15 8.75
C TYR A 144 10.24 -12.42 7.93
N PHE A 145 11.27 -11.86 8.59
CA PHE A 145 12.35 -11.16 7.90
C PHE A 145 13.28 -12.08 7.10
N LEU A 146 13.38 -13.37 7.40
CA LEU A 146 14.01 -14.35 6.51
C LEU A 146 13.27 -14.47 5.17
N GLY A 147 11.97 -14.29 5.17
CA GLY A 147 11.13 -14.30 3.96
C GLY A 147 11.08 -12.98 3.19
N ILE A 148 11.54 -11.87 3.76
CA ILE A 148 11.45 -10.52 3.16
C ILE A 148 12.16 -10.38 1.80
N PRO A 149 13.32 -11.00 1.53
CA PRO A 149 13.91 -10.93 0.21
C PRO A 149 12.95 -11.37 -0.90
N PHE A 150 12.19 -12.41 -0.68
CA PHE A 150 11.19 -12.90 -1.63
C PHE A 150 10.02 -11.93 -1.80
N PHE A 151 9.54 -11.32 -0.70
CA PHE A 151 8.51 -10.28 -0.76
C PHE A 151 8.98 -9.06 -1.56
N MET A 152 10.23 -8.62 -1.38
CA MET A 152 10.79 -7.51 -2.16
C MET A 152 10.89 -7.85 -3.64
N ILE A 153 11.38 -9.04 -3.99
CA ILE A 153 11.45 -9.50 -5.39
C ILE A 153 10.05 -9.48 -6.03
N PHE A 154 9.03 -9.96 -5.34
CA PHE A 154 7.66 -9.92 -5.83
C PHE A 154 7.14 -8.49 -6.01
N ASN A 155 7.38 -7.59 -5.05
CA ASN A 155 6.93 -6.19 -5.11
C ASN A 155 7.57 -5.42 -6.28
N PHE A 156 8.89 -5.49 -6.42
CA PHE A 156 9.61 -4.83 -7.51
C PHE A 156 9.30 -5.47 -8.87
N GLY A 157 9.20 -6.80 -8.94
CA GLY A 157 8.76 -7.50 -10.16
C GLY A 157 7.34 -7.10 -10.56
N SER A 158 6.43 -6.99 -9.61
CA SER A 158 5.07 -6.49 -9.85
C SER A 158 5.06 -5.03 -10.34
N ALA A 159 5.99 -4.19 -9.87
CA ALA A 159 6.13 -2.82 -10.37
C ALA A 159 6.54 -2.79 -11.85
N ILE A 160 7.40 -3.69 -12.30
CA ILE A 160 7.76 -3.86 -13.71
C ILE A 160 6.51 -4.24 -14.52
N PHE A 161 5.75 -5.24 -14.09
CA PHE A 161 4.51 -5.63 -14.79
C PHE A 161 3.46 -4.51 -14.82
N ARG A 162 3.27 -3.78 -13.72
CA ARG A 162 2.35 -2.62 -13.69
C ARG A 162 2.76 -1.54 -14.67
N SER A 163 4.06 -1.27 -14.81
CA SER A 163 4.56 -0.27 -15.76
C SER A 163 4.29 -0.63 -17.21
N MET A 164 4.23 -1.94 -17.53
CA MET A 164 3.87 -2.47 -18.86
C MET A 164 2.37 -2.51 -19.12
N GLY A 165 1.54 -2.20 -18.13
CA GLY A 165 0.09 -2.32 -18.25
C GLY A 165 -0.46 -3.71 -17.96
N ASP A 166 0.26 -4.54 -17.24
CA ASP A 166 -0.16 -5.86 -16.85
C ASP A 166 -0.29 -5.97 -15.33
N THR A 167 -1.53 -5.96 -14.85
CA THR A 167 -1.86 -6.17 -13.44
C THR A 167 -2.46 -7.55 -13.17
N ARG A 168 -2.75 -8.33 -14.23
CA ARG A 168 -3.38 -9.65 -14.11
C ARG A 168 -2.38 -10.72 -13.71
N ARG A 169 -1.19 -10.74 -14.32
CA ARG A 169 -0.16 -11.72 -13.98
C ARG A 169 0.27 -11.64 -12.51
N PRO A 170 0.58 -10.46 -11.92
CA PRO A 170 0.82 -10.35 -10.48
C PRO A 170 -0.36 -10.81 -9.62
N LEU A 171 -1.62 -10.53 -10.04
CA LEU A 171 -2.81 -11.02 -9.34
C LEU A 171 -2.87 -12.55 -9.31
N TYR A 172 -2.64 -13.23 -10.45
CA TYR A 172 -2.67 -14.70 -10.50
C TYR A 172 -1.56 -15.33 -9.64
N ILE A 173 -0.37 -14.73 -9.63
CA ILE A 173 0.72 -15.16 -8.74
C ILE A 173 0.28 -15.04 -7.27
N LEU A 174 -0.36 -13.93 -6.92
CA LEU A 174 -0.84 -13.69 -5.55
C LEU A 174 -1.92 -14.70 -5.14
N VAL A 175 -2.84 -15.08 -6.05
CA VAL A 175 -3.84 -16.12 -5.79
C VAL A 175 -3.17 -17.45 -5.48
N VAL A 176 -2.20 -17.87 -6.31
CA VAL A 176 -1.47 -19.14 -6.09
C VAL A 176 -0.72 -19.10 -4.76
N ALA A 177 0.02 -18.03 -4.49
CA ALA A 177 0.78 -17.88 -3.24
C ALA A 177 -0.13 -17.84 -2.00
N GLY A 178 -1.29 -17.20 -2.11
CA GLY A 178 -2.25 -17.15 -1.01
C GLY A 178 -2.90 -18.50 -0.71
N ILE A 179 -3.17 -19.31 -1.72
CA ILE A 179 -3.63 -20.69 -1.52
C ILE A 179 -2.54 -21.51 -0.82
N VAL A 180 -1.29 -21.41 -1.27
CA VAL A 180 -0.14 -22.08 -0.62
C VAL A 180 0.01 -21.61 0.81
N ASN A 181 -0.05 -20.29 1.09
CA ASN A 181 0.00 -19.73 2.43
C ASN A 181 -1.09 -20.32 3.33
N THR A 182 -2.35 -20.31 2.87
CA THR A 182 -3.48 -20.84 3.65
C THR A 182 -3.33 -22.33 3.97
N ILE A 183 -2.95 -23.13 3.00
CA ILE A 183 -2.74 -24.59 3.21
C ILE A 183 -1.60 -24.81 4.21
N LEU A 184 -0.48 -24.12 4.04
CA LEU A 184 0.68 -24.25 4.95
C LEU A 184 0.36 -23.75 6.36
N ASN A 185 -0.41 -22.67 6.51
CA ASN A 185 -0.87 -22.21 7.82
C ASN A 185 -1.66 -23.31 8.55
N LEU A 186 -2.63 -23.90 7.87
CA LEU A 186 -3.43 -24.97 8.48
C LEU A 186 -2.56 -26.19 8.85
N VAL A 187 -1.66 -26.60 7.96
CA VAL A 187 -0.76 -27.75 8.20
C VAL A 187 0.20 -27.46 9.33
N LEU A 188 0.93 -26.33 9.29
CA LEU A 188 2.00 -26.04 10.28
C LEU A 188 1.44 -25.68 11.65
N VAL A 189 0.30 -24.97 11.71
CA VAL A 189 -0.29 -24.58 13.00
C VAL A 189 -1.13 -25.69 13.62
N ILE A 190 -1.96 -26.40 12.83
CA ILE A 190 -2.90 -27.39 13.36
C ILE A 190 -2.24 -28.77 13.49
N ILE A 191 -1.51 -29.23 12.47
CA ILE A 191 -0.93 -30.59 12.46
C ILE A 191 0.41 -30.62 13.19
N PHE A 192 1.30 -29.65 12.88
CA PHE A 192 2.63 -29.60 13.49
C PHE A 192 2.72 -28.78 14.78
N HIS A 193 1.63 -28.10 15.18
CA HIS A 193 1.54 -27.28 16.39
C HIS A 193 2.64 -26.21 16.53
N MET A 194 3.08 -25.63 15.39
CA MET A 194 4.20 -24.68 15.36
C MET A 194 3.81 -23.25 15.79
N SER A 195 2.53 -22.99 16.14
CA SER A 195 2.06 -21.69 16.64
C SER A 195 2.51 -20.52 15.72
N VAL A 196 3.08 -19.44 16.28
CA VAL A 196 3.55 -18.26 15.54
C VAL A 196 4.61 -18.56 14.49
N ALA A 197 5.50 -19.52 14.77
CA ALA A 197 6.54 -19.92 13.82
C ALA A 197 5.95 -20.55 12.57
N GLY A 198 4.88 -21.34 12.72
CA GLY A 198 4.17 -21.96 11.59
C GLY A 198 3.61 -20.93 10.62
N VAL A 199 2.98 -19.87 11.12
CA VAL A 199 2.42 -18.79 10.30
C VAL A 199 3.53 -18.00 9.59
N ALA A 200 4.61 -17.66 10.32
CA ALA A 200 5.72 -16.94 9.73
C ALA A 200 6.45 -17.76 8.63
N ILE A 201 6.59 -19.07 8.83
CA ILE A 201 7.16 -19.99 7.81
C ILE A 201 6.21 -20.08 6.60
N ALA A 202 4.91 -20.26 6.81
CA ALA A 202 3.92 -20.32 5.74
C ALA A 202 3.95 -19.06 4.87
N THR A 203 3.98 -17.89 5.50
CA THR A 203 4.10 -16.59 4.82
C THR A 203 5.42 -16.47 4.04
N SER A 204 6.54 -16.90 4.62
CA SER A 204 7.85 -16.86 3.97
C SER A 204 7.91 -17.79 2.75
N ILE A 205 7.34 -18.99 2.83
CA ILE A 205 7.26 -19.93 1.71
C ILE A 205 6.33 -19.38 0.60
N ALA A 206 5.17 -18.82 0.97
CA ALA A 206 4.26 -18.21 0.02
C ALA A 206 4.92 -17.04 -0.74
N ASN A 207 5.70 -16.21 -0.02
CA ASN A 207 6.50 -15.17 -0.64
C ASN A 207 7.58 -15.72 -1.57
N ALA A 208 8.22 -16.84 -1.21
CA ALA A 208 9.20 -17.51 -2.07
C ALA A 208 8.56 -18.04 -3.36
N VAL A 209 7.36 -18.61 -3.27
CA VAL A 209 6.57 -19.02 -4.44
C VAL A 209 6.24 -17.82 -5.33
N SER A 210 5.78 -16.71 -4.74
CA SER A 210 5.51 -15.48 -5.49
C SER A 210 6.73 -14.95 -6.20
N ALA A 211 7.89 -14.91 -5.50
CA ALA A 211 9.15 -14.48 -6.05
C ALA A 211 9.63 -15.39 -7.20
N GLY A 212 9.54 -16.69 -7.01
CA GLY A 212 9.92 -17.68 -8.05
C GLY A 212 9.09 -17.50 -9.32
N LEU A 213 7.77 -17.38 -9.17
CA LEU A 213 6.85 -17.20 -10.30
C LEU A 213 7.06 -15.87 -11.03
N ILE A 214 7.26 -14.76 -10.30
CA ILE A 214 7.46 -13.45 -10.95
C ILE A 214 8.80 -13.38 -11.67
N VAL A 215 9.87 -13.94 -11.07
CA VAL A 215 11.18 -14.05 -11.71
C VAL A 215 11.11 -14.94 -12.95
N TYR A 216 10.47 -16.10 -12.85
CA TYR A 216 10.26 -16.98 -14.00
C TYR A 216 9.59 -16.24 -15.15
N MET A 217 8.50 -15.49 -14.88
CA MET A 217 7.82 -14.70 -15.90
C MET A 217 8.71 -13.60 -16.50
N LEU A 218 9.51 -12.89 -15.68
CA LEU A 218 10.40 -11.84 -16.15
C LEU A 218 11.56 -12.37 -16.99
N LEU A 219 12.06 -13.57 -16.70
CA LEU A 219 13.10 -14.23 -17.48
C LEU A 219 12.60 -14.68 -18.88
N HIS A 220 11.31 -15.00 -18.99
CA HIS A 220 10.66 -15.44 -20.23
C HIS A 220 9.88 -14.33 -20.93
N GLU A 221 9.94 -13.09 -20.42
CA GLU A 221 9.31 -11.93 -21.07
C GLU A 221 10.08 -11.53 -22.34
N LYS A 222 9.39 -10.81 -23.23
CA LYS A 222 10.00 -10.29 -24.46
C LYS A 222 10.82 -9.04 -24.19
N GLU A 223 11.84 -8.83 -25.03
CA GLU A 223 12.57 -7.56 -25.02
C GLU A 223 11.63 -6.36 -25.27
N PRO A 224 11.86 -5.24 -24.60
CA PRO A 224 12.98 -4.87 -23.71
C PRO A 224 12.72 -5.18 -22.22
N TYR A 225 11.65 -5.89 -21.88
CA TYR A 225 11.23 -6.11 -20.48
C TYR A 225 11.84 -7.36 -19.85
N GLN A 226 12.54 -8.18 -20.64
CA GLN A 226 13.17 -9.39 -20.16
C GLN A 226 14.30 -9.09 -19.16
N LEU A 227 14.30 -9.77 -18.03
CA LEU A 227 15.38 -9.70 -17.06
C LEU A 227 16.56 -10.56 -17.55
N LYS A 228 17.49 -9.96 -18.29
CA LYS A 228 18.64 -10.67 -18.87
C LYS A 228 19.85 -10.72 -17.95
N ARG A 229 20.17 -9.61 -17.31
CA ARG A 229 21.33 -9.45 -16.44
C ARG A 229 20.94 -8.56 -15.25
N LEU A 230 21.55 -8.82 -14.11
CA LEU A 230 21.44 -7.95 -12.94
C LEU A 230 22.64 -7.00 -12.97
N HIS A 231 22.41 -5.72 -13.22
CA HIS A 231 23.41 -4.66 -13.11
C HIS A 231 22.73 -3.37 -12.62
N ILE A 232 23.54 -2.48 -12.08
CA ILE A 232 23.07 -1.17 -11.62
C ILE A 232 23.47 -0.11 -12.63
N GLU A 233 22.48 0.50 -13.26
CA GLU A 233 22.67 1.77 -13.96
C GLU A 233 22.42 2.93 -12.98
N TRP A 234 23.48 3.64 -12.61
CA TRP A 234 23.42 4.67 -11.56
C TRP A 234 22.44 5.79 -11.85
N ARG A 235 22.23 6.13 -13.10
CA ARG A 235 21.27 7.13 -13.52
C ARG A 235 19.85 6.67 -13.19
N GLU A 236 19.50 5.44 -13.50
CA GLU A 236 18.17 4.86 -13.24
C GLU A 236 17.95 4.66 -11.74
N LEU A 237 18.96 4.17 -11.02
CA LEU A 237 18.93 4.06 -9.57
C LEU A 237 18.66 5.41 -8.91
N LYS A 238 19.42 6.44 -9.27
CA LYS A 238 19.23 7.79 -8.72
C LYS A 238 17.81 8.33 -8.95
N ARG A 239 17.28 8.19 -10.17
CA ARG A 239 15.91 8.62 -10.52
C ARG A 239 14.86 7.83 -9.73
N MET A 240 15.02 6.52 -9.62
CA MET A 240 14.15 5.66 -8.84
C MET A 240 14.11 6.07 -7.36
N LEU A 241 15.27 6.31 -6.75
CA LEU A 241 15.39 6.74 -5.36
C LEU A 241 14.83 8.15 -5.13
N GLN A 242 15.04 9.09 -6.06
CA GLN A 242 14.47 10.44 -5.98
C GLN A 242 12.94 10.46 -5.95
N ILE A 243 12.30 9.47 -6.58
CA ILE A 243 10.84 9.32 -6.58
C ILE A 243 10.41 8.45 -5.40
N GLY A 244 11.09 7.34 -5.17
CA GLY A 244 10.69 6.31 -4.25
C GLY A 244 10.94 6.62 -2.78
N ILE A 245 12.08 7.24 -2.44
CA ILE A 245 12.40 7.59 -1.04
C ILE A 245 11.37 8.55 -0.46
N PRO A 246 11.02 9.69 -1.11
CA PRO A 246 9.98 10.56 -0.56
C PRO A 246 8.65 9.83 -0.37
N ALA A 247 8.24 9.00 -1.34
CA ALA A 247 7.00 8.21 -1.24
C ALA A 247 7.04 7.20 -0.08
N GLY A 248 8.17 6.54 0.12
CA GLY A 248 8.37 5.60 1.24
C GLY A 248 8.38 6.29 2.59
N VAL A 249 9.08 7.42 2.71
CA VAL A 249 9.08 8.26 3.93
C VAL A 249 7.67 8.74 4.26
N GLN A 250 6.89 9.15 3.26
CA GLN A 250 5.48 9.48 3.45
C GLN A 250 4.71 8.33 4.10
N GLY A 251 4.88 7.09 3.61
CA GLY A 251 4.25 5.90 4.16
C GLY A 251 4.66 5.61 5.61
N MET A 252 5.94 5.77 5.93
CA MET A 252 6.46 5.62 7.30
C MET A 252 5.85 6.65 8.26
N VAL A 253 5.87 7.93 7.89
CA VAL A 253 5.32 9.03 8.72
C VAL A 253 3.81 8.90 8.87
N PHE A 254 3.12 8.42 7.83
CA PHE A 254 1.68 8.13 7.89
C PHE A 254 1.37 7.03 8.92
N SER A 255 2.16 5.95 8.93
CA SER A 255 2.02 4.87 9.92
C SER A 255 2.24 5.40 11.34
N LEU A 256 3.26 6.23 11.56
CA LEU A 256 3.52 6.86 12.86
C LEU A 256 2.37 7.77 13.30
N SER A 257 1.81 8.55 12.40
CA SER A 257 0.65 9.40 12.68
C SER A 257 -0.58 8.58 13.10
N ASN A 258 -0.81 7.43 12.48
CA ASN A 258 -1.90 6.54 12.87
C ASN A 258 -1.70 5.96 14.28
N VAL A 259 -0.46 5.69 14.70
CA VAL A 259 -0.15 5.27 16.07
C VAL A 259 -0.55 6.34 17.09
N VAL A 260 -0.25 7.61 16.80
CA VAL A 260 -0.63 8.75 17.69
C VAL A 260 -2.16 8.83 17.84
N VAL A 261 -2.91 8.73 16.73
CA VAL A 261 -4.38 8.74 16.79
C VAL A 261 -4.91 7.51 17.53
N GLN A 262 -4.31 6.33 17.33
CA GLN A 262 -4.70 5.11 18.04
C GLN A 262 -4.47 5.23 19.55
N THR A 263 -3.38 5.85 19.98
CA THR A 263 -3.10 6.14 21.39
C THR A 263 -4.20 7.02 22.00
N ALA A 264 -4.66 8.04 21.26
CA ALA A 264 -5.79 8.87 21.70
C ALA A 264 -7.10 8.07 21.78
N ILE A 265 -7.38 7.17 20.81
CA ILE A 265 -8.55 6.26 20.86
C ILE A 265 -8.51 5.38 22.12
N ASN A 266 -7.33 4.86 22.46
CA ASN A 266 -7.17 3.99 23.64
C ASN A 266 -7.57 4.69 24.95
N GLY A 267 -7.42 6.00 25.03
CA GLY A 267 -7.85 6.82 26.17
C GLY A 267 -9.36 6.83 26.41
N TYR A 268 -10.20 6.47 25.44
CA TYR A 268 -11.66 6.37 25.59
C TYR A 268 -12.16 5.00 26.04
N GLY A 269 -11.23 4.05 26.29
CA GLY A 269 -11.55 2.75 26.86
C GLY A 269 -11.94 1.68 25.84
N TYR A 270 -12.36 0.52 26.38
CA TYR A 270 -12.58 -0.71 25.61
C TYR A 270 -13.57 -0.53 24.43
N GLY A 271 -14.71 0.11 24.68
CA GLY A 271 -15.73 0.29 23.65
C GLY A 271 -15.23 1.08 22.43
N ALA A 272 -14.43 2.13 22.67
CA ALA A 272 -13.83 2.94 21.60
C ALA A 272 -12.76 2.14 20.81
N ILE A 273 -11.93 1.37 21.50
CA ILE A 273 -10.92 0.52 20.86
C ILE A 273 -11.58 -0.52 19.97
N ALA A 274 -12.54 -1.27 20.52
CA ALA A 274 -13.23 -2.35 19.80
C ALA A 274 -14.11 -1.80 18.66
N GLY A 275 -14.86 -0.74 18.89
CA GLY A 275 -15.69 -0.08 17.88
C GLY A 275 -14.88 0.51 16.73
N SER A 276 -13.75 1.18 17.06
CA SER A 276 -12.82 1.67 16.03
C SER A 276 -12.19 0.52 15.24
N ALA A 277 -11.76 -0.55 15.88
CA ALA A 277 -11.16 -1.70 15.22
C ALA A 277 -12.14 -2.36 14.23
N ALA A 278 -13.42 -2.49 14.60
CA ALA A 278 -14.46 -2.99 13.71
C ALA A 278 -14.65 -2.07 12.48
N ALA A 279 -14.77 -0.76 12.69
CA ALA A 279 -14.98 0.23 11.62
C ALA A 279 -13.79 0.33 10.65
N VAL A 280 -12.54 0.26 11.16
CA VAL A 280 -11.31 0.34 10.35
C VAL A 280 -11.23 -0.74 9.28
N ASN A 281 -11.78 -1.94 9.51
CA ASN A 281 -11.80 -2.96 8.47
C ASN A 281 -12.53 -2.49 7.22
N PHE A 282 -13.64 -1.77 7.36
CA PHE A 282 -14.40 -1.21 6.23
C PHE A 282 -13.68 -0.03 5.59
N GLU A 283 -12.97 0.79 6.39
CA GLU A 283 -12.10 1.83 5.85
C GLU A 283 -11.02 1.24 4.93
N TYR A 284 -10.39 0.10 5.28
CA TYR A 284 -9.43 -0.57 4.42
C TYR A 284 -10.04 -1.06 3.11
N TYR A 285 -11.22 -1.68 3.14
CA TYR A 285 -11.88 -2.14 1.91
C TYR A 285 -12.18 -0.97 0.95
N CYS A 286 -12.65 0.14 1.49
CA CYS A 286 -12.91 1.35 0.70
C CYS A 286 -11.61 1.99 0.19
N TYR A 287 -10.56 2.04 1.03
CA TYR A 287 -9.26 2.59 0.65
C TYR A 287 -8.59 1.81 -0.49
N PHE A 288 -8.77 0.50 -0.57
CA PHE A 288 -8.21 -0.31 -1.65
C PHE A 288 -8.74 0.09 -3.03
N LEU A 289 -9.94 0.66 -3.10
CA LEU A 289 -10.46 1.23 -4.35
C LEU A 289 -9.66 2.48 -4.75
N ILE A 290 -9.37 3.38 -3.79
CA ILE A 290 -8.51 4.54 -4.04
C ILE A 290 -7.10 4.08 -4.46
N ALA A 291 -6.52 3.12 -3.74
CA ALA A 291 -5.19 2.59 -3.99
C ALA A 291 -5.06 1.95 -5.39
N ALA A 292 -6.10 1.30 -5.86
CA ALA A 292 -6.13 0.71 -7.20
C ALA A 292 -6.07 1.78 -8.30
N PHE A 293 -6.87 2.85 -8.19
CA PHE A 293 -6.82 3.97 -9.14
C PHE A 293 -5.54 4.80 -8.98
N ASN A 294 -4.97 4.89 -7.77
CA ASN A 294 -3.66 5.45 -7.51
C ASN A 294 -2.57 4.72 -8.32
N GLY A 295 -2.51 3.39 -8.23
CA GLY A 295 -1.57 2.57 -9.01
C GLY A 295 -1.79 2.69 -10.53
N ALA A 296 -3.04 2.73 -10.98
CA ALA A 296 -3.37 2.95 -12.39
C ALA A 296 -2.93 4.35 -12.86
N ALA A 297 -3.18 5.39 -12.07
CA ALA A 297 -2.78 6.76 -12.39
C ALA A 297 -1.26 6.89 -12.59
N ILE A 298 -0.45 6.29 -11.70
CA ILE A 298 1.00 6.29 -11.81
C ILE A 298 1.46 5.72 -13.15
N SER A 299 0.97 4.54 -13.53
CA SER A 299 1.41 3.85 -14.75
C SER A 299 0.92 4.56 -16.03
N PHE A 300 -0.37 4.94 -16.07
CA PHE A 300 -0.94 5.65 -17.22
C PHE A 300 -0.32 7.04 -17.42
N ILE A 301 -0.19 7.82 -16.34
CA ILE A 301 0.40 9.15 -16.39
C ILE A 301 1.88 9.04 -16.73
N GLY A 302 2.62 8.11 -16.11
CA GLY A 302 4.03 7.89 -16.41
C GLY A 302 4.27 7.63 -17.90
N GLN A 303 3.54 6.70 -18.52
CA GLN A 303 3.68 6.41 -19.96
C GLN A 303 3.27 7.59 -20.83
N ASN A 304 2.13 8.24 -20.58
CA ASN A 304 1.67 9.34 -21.41
C ASN A 304 2.53 10.61 -21.25
N TYR A 305 3.07 10.85 -20.05
CA TYR A 305 4.02 11.94 -19.81
C TYR A 305 5.34 11.69 -20.55
N GLY A 306 5.89 10.45 -20.45
CA GLY A 306 7.08 10.05 -21.20
C GLY A 306 6.91 10.17 -22.72
N ALA A 307 5.70 9.91 -23.23
CA ALA A 307 5.35 10.05 -24.65
C ALA A 307 5.02 11.50 -25.07
N GLY A 308 5.08 12.49 -24.19
CA GLY A 308 4.71 13.87 -24.47
C GLY A 308 3.20 14.12 -24.71
N LYS A 309 2.33 13.13 -24.40
CA LYS A 309 0.88 13.21 -24.59
C LYS A 309 0.20 13.95 -23.44
N LEU A 310 0.52 15.23 -23.26
CA LEU A 310 0.10 16.01 -22.09
C LEU A 310 -1.42 16.10 -21.94
N ASP A 311 -2.18 16.28 -23.02
CA ASP A 311 -3.65 16.34 -22.94
C ASP A 311 -4.24 15.04 -22.39
N ARG A 312 -3.63 13.89 -22.72
CA ARG A 312 -4.04 12.61 -22.14
C ARG A 312 -3.69 12.51 -20.65
N VAL A 313 -2.53 13.02 -20.23
CA VAL A 313 -2.13 13.07 -18.80
C VAL A 313 -3.20 13.75 -17.96
N ASN A 314 -3.67 14.94 -18.39
CA ASN A 314 -4.71 15.66 -17.65
C ASN A 314 -6.05 14.92 -17.63
N ARG A 315 -6.44 14.31 -18.77
CA ARG A 315 -7.68 13.51 -18.84
C ARG A 315 -7.58 12.27 -17.92
N ILE A 316 -6.44 11.58 -17.90
CA ILE A 316 -6.20 10.43 -17.01
C ILE A 316 -6.34 10.85 -15.57
N PHE A 317 -5.74 11.97 -15.16
CA PHE A 317 -5.84 12.51 -13.83
C PHE A 317 -7.30 12.68 -13.39
N TRP A 318 -8.11 13.38 -14.16
CA TRP A 318 -9.52 13.63 -13.81
C TRP A 318 -10.38 12.36 -13.84
N ILE A 319 -10.11 11.43 -14.76
CA ILE A 319 -10.82 10.14 -14.80
C ILE A 319 -10.47 9.30 -13.56
N CYS A 320 -9.17 9.18 -13.21
CA CYS A 320 -8.75 8.42 -12.03
C CYS A 320 -9.29 9.05 -10.74
N LEU A 321 -9.26 10.39 -10.62
CA LEU A 321 -9.81 11.10 -9.47
C LEU A 321 -11.32 10.88 -9.34
N GLY A 322 -12.06 11.05 -10.43
CA GLY A 322 -13.51 10.87 -10.44
C GLY A 322 -13.91 9.43 -10.12
N LEU A 323 -13.25 8.44 -10.72
CA LEU A 323 -13.53 7.02 -10.45
C LEU A 323 -13.16 6.62 -9.01
N ALA A 324 -11.99 7.05 -8.52
CA ALA A 324 -11.55 6.77 -7.16
C ALA A 324 -12.52 7.37 -6.12
N ALA A 325 -12.88 8.63 -6.28
CA ALA A 325 -13.81 9.31 -5.39
C ALA A 325 -15.21 8.69 -5.45
N LEU A 326 -15.75 8.44 -6.65
CA LEU A 326 -17.09 7.88 -6.83
C LEU A 326 -17.20 6.46 -6.27
N THR A 327 -16.28 5.55 -6.64
CA THR A 327 -16.34 4.17 -6.19
C THR A 327 -16.13 4.05 -4.68
N CYS A 328 -15.21 4.85 -4.13
CA CYS A 328 -14.99 4.91 -2.69
C CYS A 328 -16.22 5.51 -1.96
N ALA A 329 -16.81 6.61 -2.46
CA ALA A 329 -18.00 7.21 -1.86
C ALA A 329 -19.19 6.25 -1.85
N LEU A 330 -19.44 5.53 -2.94
CA LEU A 330 -20.51 4.53 -3.01
C LEU A 330 -20.29 3.41 -1.99
N ALA A 331 -19.07 2.90 -1.86
CA ALA A 331 -18.74 1.89 -0.86
C ALA A 331 -18.87 2.45 0.57
N ASN A 332 -18.32 3.63 0.84
CA ASN A 332 -18.37 4.28 2.15
C ASN A 332 -19.82 4.48 2.62
N TRP A 333 -20.66 5.04 1.76
CA TRP A 333 -22.05 5.33 2.12
C TRP A 333 -22.88 4.05 2.24
N SER A 334 -22.59 3.02 1.43
CA SER A 334 -23.25 1.71 1.57
C SER A 334 -22.97 1.09 2.93
N PHE A 335 -21.72 1.11 3.40
CA PHE A 335 -21.38 0.59 4.73
C PHE A 335 -21.89 1.50 5.86
N THR A 336 -21.79 2.81 5.71
CA THR A 336 -22.25 3.77 6.71
C THR A 336 -23.77 3.67 6.89
N TRP A 337 -24.54 3.52 5.81
CA TRP A 337 -25.99 3.36 5.92
C TRP A 337 -26.39 2.08 6.65
N GLN A 338 -25.61 1.02 6.46
CA GLN A 338 -25.86 -0.28 7.09
C GLN A 338 -25.02 -0.49 8.36
N TYR A 339 -24.54 0.58 9.00
CA TYR A 339 -23.56 0.53 10.08
C TYR A 339 -23.93 -0.47 11.19
N HIS A 340 -25.18 -0.52 11.59
CA HIS A 340 -25.64 -1.40 12.67
C HIS A 340 -25.45 -2.87 12.30
N TYR A 341 -25.86 -3.27 11.09
CA TYR A 341 -25.68 -4.63 10.60
C TYR A 341 -24.17 -4.97 10.44
N VAL A 342 -23.44 -4.05 9.87
CA VAL A 342 -22.02 -4.23 9.56
C VAL A 342 -21.18 -4.35 10.84
N LEU A 343 -21.43 -3.51 11.84
CA LEU A 343 -20.73 -3.56 13.13
C LEU A 343 -21.17 -4.75 13.98
N SER A 344 -22.43 -5.18 13.89
CA SER A 344 -22.93 -6.35 14.61
C SER A 344 -22.28 -7.67 14.19
N LEU A 345 -21.62 -7.71 13.03
CA LEU A 345 -20.79 -8.85 12.63
C LEU A 345 -19.55 -9.03 13.54
N PHE A 346 -19.12 -7.97 14.23
CA PHE A 346 -17.94 -7.97 15.09
C PHE A 346 -18.29 -7.98 16.57
N SER A 347 -19.35 -7.29 16.97
CA SER A 347 -19.79 -7.21 18.37
C SER A 347 -21.28 -6.91 18.50
N THR A 348 -21.90 -7.48 19.53
CA THR A 348 -23.29 -7.18 19.93
C THR A 348 -23.35 -6.18 21.09
N ASP A 349 -22.20 -5.75 21.62
CA ASP A 349 -22.13 -4.77 22.71
C ASP A 349 -22.55 -3.37 22.18
N PRO A 350 -23.61 -2.77 22.77
CA PRO A 350 -24.08 -1.45 22.35
C PRO A 350 -23.00 -0.38 22.41
N THR A 351 -22.13 -0.40 23.40
CA THR A 351 -21.03 0.58 23.55
C THR A 351 -20.04 0.50 22.39
N VAL A 352 -19.70 -0.72 21.94
CA VAL A 352 -18.83 -0.95 20.79
C VAL A 352 -19.50 -0.45 19.52
N ILE A 353 -20.80 -0.71 19.35
CA ILE A 353 -21.56 -0.26 18.18
C ILE A 353 -21.65 1.27 18.14
N ASP A 354 -21.87 1.94 19.28
CA ASP A 354 -21.96 3.41 19.34
C ASP A 354 -20.66 4.09 18.94
N TYR A 355 -19.51 3.65 19.47
CA TYR A 355 -18.20 4.18 19.07
C TYR A 355 -17.86 3.86 17.60
N GLY A 356 -18.16 2.65 17.14
CA GLY A 356 -18.03 2.26 15.75
C GLY A 356 -18.89 3.12 14.82
N ASN A 357 -20.12 3.41 15.23
CA ASN A 357 -21.05 4.29 14.52
C ASN A 357 -20.48 5.70 14.34
N ILE A 358 -19.96 6.32 15.42
CA ILE A 358 -19.32 7.64 15.33
C ILE A 358 -18.19 7.61 14.30
N ARG A 359 -17.32 6.61 14.33
CA ARG A 359 -16.21 6.49 13.39
C ARG A 359 -16.71 6.29 11.95
N MET A 360 -17.75 5.48 11.74
CA MET A 360 -18.31 5.26 10.41
C MET A 360 -18.92 6.52 9.82
N HIS A 361 -19.62 7.33 10.61
CA HIS A 361 -20.25 8.57 10.14
C HIS A 361 -19.30 9.77 10.03
N THR A 362 -18.11 9.68 10.62
CA THR A 362 -17.08 10.72 10.52
C THR A 362 -15.96 10.32 9.58
N ALA A 363 -15.14 9.33 9.93
CA ALA A 363 -14.00 8.94 9.13
C ALA A 363 -14.42 8.20 7.85
N LEU A 364 -15.18 7.09 7.96
CA LEU A 364 -15.54 6.27 6.81
C LEU A 364 -16.39 7.04 5.79
N ALA A 365 -17.44 7.72 6.24
CA ALA A 365 -18.39 8.42 5.35
C ALA A 365 -17.71 9.46 4.43
N PHE A 366 -16.60 10.05 4.88
CA PHE A 366 -15.86 11.08 4.16
C PHE A 366 -14.52 10.62 3.58
N GLN A 367 -14.18 9.34 3.68
CA GLN A 367 -12.88 8.82 3.23
C GLN A 367 -12.64 9.03 1.72
N PHE A 368 -13.70 9.10 0.91
CA PHE A 368 -13.56 9.41 -0.52
C PHE A 368 -12.83 10.73 -0.80
N ILE A 369 -12.81 11.68 0.16
CA ILE A 369 -12.04 12.92 0.06
C ILE A 369 -10.54 12.60 -0.05
N ALA A 370 -10.07 11.51 0.54
CA ALA A 370 -8.68 11.08 0.45
C ALA A 370 -8.23 10.83 -1.00
N ALA A 371 -9.13 10.48 -1.91
CA ALA A 371 -8.83 10.35 -3.32
C ALA A 371 -8.21 11.62 -3.91
N THR A 372 -8.56 12.81 -3.40
CA THR A 372 -8.05 14.09 -3.91
C THR A 372 -6.54 14.23 -3.73
N TYR A 373 -6.00 13.92 -2.57
CA TYR A 373 -4.54 14.01 -2.35
C TYR A 373 -3.81 12.78 -2.87
N GLU A 374 -4.40 11.59 -2.80
CA GLU A 374 -3.78 10.35 -3.28
C GLU A 374 -3.57 10.38 -4.80
N ILE A 375 -4.61 10.68 -5.57
CA ILE A 375 -4.53 10.71 -7.03
C ILE A 375 -3.69 11.90 -7.53
N SER A 376 -3.79 13.08 -6.88
CA SER A 376 -2.92 14.22 -7.20
C SER A 376 -1.45 13.91 -6.95
N GLY A 377 -1.14 13.28 -5.80
CA GLY A 377 0.21 12.84 -5.50
C GLY A 377 0.75 11.82 -6.50
N SER A 378 -0.09 10.87 -6.91
CA SER A 378 0.26 9.86 -7.92
C SER A 378 0.48 10.46 -9.31
N ALA A 379 -0.33 11.44 -9.68
CA ALA A 379 -0.13 12.18 -10.94
C ALA A 379 1.21 12.93 -10.95
N MET A 380 1.53 13.60 -9.85
CA MET A 380 2.82 14.28 -9.69
C MET A 380 4.00 13.29 -9.75
N ARG A 381 3.88 12.14 -9.06
CA ARG A 381 4.91 11.08 -9.10
C ARG A 381 5.06 10.49 -10.48
N GLY A 382 3.96 10.23 -11.20
CA GLY A 382 3.98 9.76 -12.59
C GLY A 382 4.71 10.71 -13.53
N MET A 383 4.69 12.02 -13.24
CA MET A 383 5.49 13.05 -13.92
C MET A 383 6.92 13.21 -13.36
N GLY A 384 7.35 12.35 -12.44
CA GLY A 384 8.69 12.37 -11.83
C GLY A 384 8.85 13.35 -10.65
N LYS A 385 7.77 13.91 -10.12
CA LYS A 385 7.77 14.84 -8.98
C LYS A 385 7.20 14.14 -7.74
N SER A 386 8.06 13.85 -6.77
CA SER A 386 7.66 13.11 -5.56
C SER A 386 7.84 13.92 -4.27
N VAL A 387 8.79 14.85 -4.23
CA VAL A 387 9.13 15.57 -2.99
C VAL A 387 8.01 16.50 -2.57
N GLU A 388 7.51 17.35 -3.47
CA GLU A 388 6.49 18.35 -3.16
C GLU A 388 5.17 17.70 -2.67
N PRO A 389 4.60 16.67 -3.34
CA PRO A 389 3.41 15.99 -2.83
C PRO A 389 3.66 15.28 -1.49
N THR A 390 4.86 14.74 -1.27
CA THR A 390 5.22 14.12 0.01
C THR A 390 5.20 15.13 1.16
N ILE A 391 5.82 16.30 0.97
CA ILE A 391 5.85 17.36 2.01
C ILE A 391 4.43 17.80 2.35
N ILE A 392 3.58 18.07 1.34
CA ILE A 392 2.19 18.49 1.58
C ILE A 392 1.41 17.42 2.34
N THR A 393 1.58 16.15 1.98
CA THR A 393 0.87 15.06 2.67
C THR A 393 1.36 14.90 4.10
N ILE A 394 2.67 14.97 4.36
CA ILE A 394 3.22 14.89 5.72
C ILE A 394 2.68 16.04 6.58
N ILE A 395 2.72 17.27 6.09
CA ILE A 395 2.25 18.43 6.84
C ILE A 395 0.73 18.39 7.01
N GLY A 396 -0.02 18.22 5.93
CA GLY A 396 -1.48 18.34 5.91
C GLY A 396 -2.21 17.15 6.54
N THR A 397 -1.62 15.95 6.49
CA THR A 397 -2.24 14.77 7.09
C THR A 397 -1.56 14.39 8.40
N CYS A 398 -0.23 14.19 8.41
CA CYS A 398 0.43 13.61 9.58
C CYS A 398 0.64 14.64 10.69
N LEU A 399 1.27 15.78 10.37
CA LEU A 399 1.55 16.82 11.37
C LEU A 399 0.25 17.44 11.91
N LEU A 400 -0.72 17.70 11.04
CA LEU A 400 -2.02 18.22 11.44
C LEU A 400 -2.76 17.29 12.40
N ARG A 401 -2.67 15.96 12.21
CA ARG A 401 -3.26 15.00 13.16
C ARG A 401 -2.57 15.03 14.51
N MET A 402 -1.25 15.19 14.55
CA MET A 402 -0.52 15.37 15.81
C MET A 402 -0.95 16.64 16.52
N VAL A 403 -1.00 17.77 15.81
CA VAL A 403 -1.49 19.04 16.36
C VAL A 403 -2.92 18.90 16.87
N TRP A 404 -3.78 18.20 16.12
CA TRP A 404 -5.17 17.96 16.52
C TRP A 404 -5.28 17.21 17.85
N VAL A 405 -4.56 16.08 17.97
CA VAL A 405 -4.59 15.23 19.16
C VAL A 405 -4.02 15.95 20.39
N PHE A 406 -2.92 16.70 20.24
CA PHE A 406 -2.24 17.33 21.38
C PHE A 406 -2.78 18.72 21.75
N MET A 407 -3.38 19.49 20.82
CA MET A 407 -3.76 20.87 21.06
C MET A 407 -5.26 21.12 20.93
N ILE A 408 -5.97 20.43 20.03
CA ILE A 408 -7.39 20.69 19.77
C ILE A 408 -8.27 19.74 20.61
N LEU A 409 -7.98 18.44 20.58
CA LEU A 409 -8.76 17.44 21.29
C LEU A 409 -8.90 17.72 22.80
N PRO A 410 -7.89 18.18 23.53
CA PRO A 410 -8.05 18.48 24.97
C PRO A 410 -9.08 19.55 25.29
N GLN A 411 -9.49 20.38 24.31
CA GLN A 411 -10.50 21.43 24.51
C GLN A 411 -11.93 20.87 24.44
N TYR A 412 -12.14 19.76 23.75
CA TYR A 412 -13.46 19.15 23.52
C TYR A 412 -13.64 17.84 24.31
N ASN A 413 -12.56 17.06 24.41
CA ASN A 413 -12.48 15.81 25.16
C ASN A 413 -13.59 14.79 24.86
N ASP A 414 -13.99 14.67 23.59
CA ASP A 414 -14.95 13.67 23.14
C ASP A 414 -14.47 12.90 21.90
N PHE A 415 -15.04 11.74 21.69
CA PHE A 415 -14.62 10.82 20.63
C PHE A 415 -15.02 11.32 19.23
N PHE A 416 -16.12 12.06 19.11
CA PHE A 416 -16.56 12.63 17.85
C PHE A 416 -15.53 13.64 17.31
N HIS A 417 -15.06 14.57 18.17
CA HIS A 417 -14.03 15.53 17.79
C HIS A 417 -12.69 14.85 17.49
N LEU A 418 -12.34 13.74 18.17
CA LEU A 418 -11.17 12.96 17.80
C LEU A 418 -11.31 12.43 16.36
N MET A 419 -12.45 11.85 15.99
CA MET A 419 -12.65 11.27 14.67
C MET A 419 -12.74 12.32 13.55
N MET A 420 -13.15 13.55 13.86
CA MET A 420 -13.18 14.66 12.90
C MET A 420 -11.79 15.03 12.34
N VAL A 421 -10.72 14.61 12.99
CA VAL A 421 -9.35 14.81 12.46
C VAL A 421 -9.17 14.21 11.06
N TYR A 422 -9.84 13.09 10.77
CA TYR A 422 -9.72 12.40 9.49
C TYR A 422 -10.27 13.23 8.32
N PRO A 423 -11.57 13.57 8.26
CA PRO A 423 -12.15 14.34 7.15
C PRO A 423 -11.51 15.73 7.01
N ILE A 424 -11.19 16.39 8.11
CA ILE A 424 -10.57 17.73 8.09
C ILE A 424 -9.15 17.64 7.51
N SER A 425 -8.33 16.70 7.98
CA SER A 425 -6.97 16.53 7.44
C SER A 425 -6.98 16.16 5.95
N TRP A 426 -7.92 15.30 5.52
CA TRP A 426 -8.05 14.94 4.11
C TRP A 426 -8.52 16.12 3.24
N ALA A 427 -9.47 16.93 3.73
CA ALA A 427 -9.96 18.09 2.98
C ALA A 427 -8.86 19.15 2.80
N ILE A 428 -8.12 19.46 3.87
CA ILE A 428 -7.00 20.43 3.80
C ILE A 428 -5.91 19.90 2.87
N THR A 429 -5.45 18.66 3.09
CA THR A 429 -4.39 18.06 2.28
C THR A 429 -4.83 17.95 0.81
N GLY A 430 -6.06 17.51 0.57
CA GLY A 430 -6.61 17.37 -0.78
C GLY A 430 -6.68 18.70 -1.52
N THR A 431 -7.14 19.75 -0.85
CA THR A 431 -7.18 21.09 -1.44
C THR A 431 -5.79 21.60 -1.82
N LEU A 432 -4.82 21.48 -0.90
CA LEU A 432 -3.44 21.88 -1.17
C LEU A 432 -2.82 21.08 -2.31
N MET A 433 -3.09 19.78 -2.37
CA MET A 433 -2.58 18.90 -3.44
C MET A 433 -3.20 19.22 -4.81
N LEU A 434 -4.50 19.54 -4.86
CA LEU A 434 -5.16 19.98 -6.11
C LEU A 434 -4.58 21.32 -6.60
N ILE A 435 -4.31 22.25 -5.69
CA ILE A 435 -3.66 23.53 -6.01
C ILE A 435 -2.24 23.27 -6.54
N LEU A 436 -1.46 22.41 -5.87
CA LEU A 436 -0.12 22.04 -6.33
C LEU A 436 -0.15 21.41 -7.71
N TYR A 437 -1.05 20.44 -7.94
CA TYR A 437 -1.20 19.81 -9.25
C TYR A 437 -1.55 20.84 -10.33
N ALA A 438 -2.52 21.72 -10.08
CA ALA A 438 -2.92 22.77 -11.03
C ALA A 438 -1.77 23.75 -11.33
N ALA A 439 -1.01 24.15 -10.33
CA ALA A 439 0.15 25.02 -10.50
C ALA A 439 1.26 24.35 -11.31
N HIS A 440 1.56 23.07 -11.02
CA HIS A 440 2.54 22.30 -11.77
C HIS A 440 2.09 22.06 -13.21
N TRP A 441 0.82 21.70 -13.41
CA TRP A 441 0.24 21.50 -14.74
C TRP A 441 0.35 22.73 -15.64
N ARG A 442 0.09 23.94 -15.09
CA ARG A 442 0.26 25.19 -15.81
C ARG A 442 1.72 25.42 -16.26
N LYS A 443 2.72 25.05 -15.42
CA LYS A 443 4.14 25.13 -15.78
C LYS A 443 4.48 24.15 -16.91
N VAL A 444 4.05 22.89 -16.79
CA VAL A 444 4.29 21.86 -17.81
C VAL A 444 3.70 22.27 -19.15
N LYS A 445 2.47 22.79 -19.16
CA LYS A 445 1.82 23.25 -20.40
C LYS A 445 2.55 24.42 -21.05
N LYS A 446 3.08 25.38 -20.26
CA LYS A 446 3.87 26.51 -20.77
C LYS A 446 5.22 26.10 -21.37
N MET A 447 5.82 25.03 -20.89
CA MET A 447 7.10 24.52 -21.42
C MET A 447 6.92 23.70 -22.71
N ALA A 448 5.71 23.26 -22.99
CA ALA A 448 5.36 22.48 -24.17
C ALA A 448 4.82 23.31 -25.34
N LEU A 449 4.51 24.61 -25.11
CA LEU A 449 4.17 25.63 -26.11
C LEU A 449 5.43 26.40 -26.50
#